data_3f2d58dfb1689945b1da4375969f4b6f
#
_entry.id   3f2d58dfb1689945b1da4375969f4b6f
#
_cell.length_a   1.000
_cell.length_b   1.000
_cell.length_c   1.000
_cell.angle_alpha   90.00
_cell.angle_beta   90.00
_cell.angle_gamma   90.00
#
_symmetry.space_group_name_H-M   'P 1'
#
loop_
_entity.id
_entity.type
_entity.pdbx_description
1 polymer ?
#
loop_
_entity_poly.entity_id
_entity_poly.type
_entity_poly.pdbx_seq_one_letter_code
_entity_poly.pdbx_strand_id
1 'polypeptide(L)'
;MKSLKVLMLNGSPHANGNTAVALREMEAVFKENGVDVETVVLGNRDIRGCVACGSCAKTGKCVFDDGVNELAPKFQEADGLVIASPVYYASANATLIACLDRLFHSTSFDKTMKVGASVVCARRGGCSATFDELNKYFTISGMPVASSQYWNSIHGRTPGEAEQDGEGLQTMRTLARNMTFLMRSIALGKEQFGLPEKEDRIATHFIR
;
A
#
# COMPACT_ATOMS: atom_id res chain seq x y z
N MET A 1 11.67 21.00 -7.51
CA MET A 1 10.97 19.70 -7.63
C MET A 1 9.77 19.73 -6.70
N LYS A 2 8.62 19.19 -7.11
CA LYS A 2 7.45 19.00 -6.25
C LYS A 2 7.84 18.07 -5.08
N SER A 3 7.37 18.34 -3.86
CA SER A 3 7.55 17.41 -2.74
C SER A 3 6.92 16.06 -3.10
N LEU A 4 7.66 14.96 -2.83
CA LEU A 4 7.13 13.60 -2.99
C LEU A 4 6.13 13.28 -1.88
N LYS A 5 5.10 12.54 -2.20
CA LYS A 5 4.03 12.16 -1.25
C LYS A 5 3.90 10.65 -1.14
N VAL A 6 3.72 10.15 0.07
CA VAL A 6 3.39 8.75 0.37
C VAL A 6 2.05 8.68 1.10
N LEU A 7 1.14 7.87 0.57
CA LEU A 7 -0.07 7.47 1.27
C LEU A 7 0.21 6.15 2.00
N MET A 8 -0.08 6.08 3.30
CA MET A 8 0.03 4.85 4.08
C MET A 8 -1.35 4.40 4.55
N LEU A 9 -1.74 3.18 4.22
CA LEU A 9 -3.00 2.56 4.64
C LEU A 9 -2.74 1.58 5.79
N ASN A 10 -3.26 1.90 6.97
CA ASN A 10 -3.18 1.05 8.14
C ASN A 10 -4.43 0.18 8.25
N GLY A 11 -4.31 -1.11 7.93
CA GLY A 11 -5.37 -2.10 8.03
C GLY A 11 -5.61 -2.66 9.45
N SER A 12 -4.85 -2.22 10.44
CA SER A 12 -5.07 -2.65 11.82
C SER A 12 -6.32 -2.00 12.42
N PRO A 13 -7.19 -2.77 13.12
CA PRO A 13 -8.29 -2.19 13.90
C PRO A 13 -7.78 -1.40 15.12
N HIS A 14 -6.53 -1.60 15.51
CA HIS A 14 -5.87 -0.88 16.60
C HIS A 14 -5.01 0.25 16.04
N ALA A 15 -5.52 1.48 16.09
CA ALA A 15 -4.84 2.64 15.54
C ALA A 15 -3.39 2.83 16.05
N ASN A 16 -3.13 2.45 17.30
CA ASN A 16 -1.82 2.53 17.96
C ASN A 16 -1.20 1.14 18.25
N GLY A 17 -1.62 0.10 17.52
CA GLY A 17 -1.07 -1.26 17.66
C GLY A 17 0.29 -1.43 16.99
N ASN A 18 0.76 -2.68 16.96
CA ASN A 18 2.08 -3.02 16.42
C ASN A 18 2.25 -2.67 14.92
N THR A 19 1.20 -2.76 14.12
CA THR A 19 1.23 -2.29 12.73
C THR A 19 1.52 -0.79 12.64
N ALA A 20 0.97 0.01 13.57
CA ALA A 20 1.24 1.44 13.62
C ALA A 20 2.69 1.75 14.05
N VAL A 21 3.34 0.88 14.84
CA VAL A 21 4.78 1.02 15.15
C VAL A 21 5.60 0.97 13.85
N ALA A 22 5.34 -0.02 12.99
CA ALA A 22 6.02 -0.13 11.70
C ALA A 22 5.84 1.14 10.84
N LEU A 23 4.61 1.64 10.76
CA LEU A 23 4.31 2.83 9.96
C LEU A 23 4.95 4.10 10.53
N ARG A 24 4.97 4.28 11.85
CA ARG A 24 5.66 5.41 12.49
C ARG A 24 7.16 5.40 12.21
N GLU A 25 7.78 4.23 12.24
CA GLU A 25 9.21 4.09 11.92
C GLU A 25 9.51 4.48 10.46
N MET A 26 8.66 4.07 9.52
CA MET A 26 8.76 4.48 8.12
C MET A 26 8.51 5.99 7.95
N GLU A 27 7.49 6.52 8.62
CA GLU A 27 7.13 7.95 8.57
C GLU A 27 8.27 8.84 9.02
N ALA A 28 8.98 8.47 10.10
CA ALA A 28 10.14 9.20 10.57
C ALA A 28 11.20 9.33 9.47
N VAL A 29 11.54 8.20 8.81
CA VAL A 29 12.51 8.18 7.72
C VAL A 29 12.03 8.97 6.49
N PHE A 30 10.76 8.89 6.12
CA PHE A 30 10.21 9.68 5.02
C PHE A 30 10.33 11.18 5.30
N LYS A 31 9.97 11.64 6.53
CA LYS A 31 10.08 13.04 6.95
C LYS A 31 11.51 13.54 6.93
N GLU A 32 12.47 12.75 7.46
CA GLU A 32 13.91 13.05 7.40
C GLU A 32 14.40 13.25 5.96
N ASN A 33 13.76 12.60 5.00
CA ASN A 33 14.09 12.70 3.59
C ASN A 33 13.22 13.70 2.81
N GLY A 34 12.42 14.53 3.49
CA GLY A 34 11.59 15.54 2.84
C GLY A 34 10.44 14.99 2.02
N VAL A 35 9.91 13.81 2.39
CA VAL A 35 8.74 13.18 1.78
C VAL A 35 7.53 13.43 2.65
N ASP A 36 6.46 13.96 2.06
CA ASP A 36 5.18 14.16 2.75
C ASP A 36 4.47 12.82 2.95
N VAL A 37 3.90 12.63 4.13
CA VAL A 37 3.22 11.37 4.49
C VAL A 37 1.81 11.64 4.96
N GLU A 38 0.86 10.88 4.46
CA GLU A 38 -0.49 10.80 4.99
C GLU A 38 -0.81 9.36 5.39
N THR A 39 -1.19 9.14 6.65
CA THR A 39 -1.60 7.82 7.15
C THR A 39 -3.09 7.77 7.39
N VAL A 40 -3.76 6.76 6.81
CA VAL A 40 -5.19 6.51 6.98
C VAL A 40 -5.41 5.17 7.67
N VAL A 41 -6.12 5.19 8.80
CA VAL A 41 -6.51 3.97 9.53
C VAL A 41 -7.83 3.45 8.97
N LEU A 42 -7.84 2.18 8.57
CA LEU A 42 -8.97 1.52 7.92
C LEU A 42 -9.55 0.38 8.72
N GLY A 43 -8.75 -0.29 9.54
CA GLY A 43 -9.08 -1.60 10.07
C GLY A 43 -10.30 -1.67 11.00
N ASN A 44 -10.80 -0.54 11.50
CA ASN A 44 -12.01 -0.43 12.32
C ASN A 44 -13.18 0.23 11.59
N ARG A 45 -13.07 0.50 10.28
CA ARG A 45 -14.15 1.06 9.47
C ARG A 45 -15.09 -0.04 9.01
N ASP A 46 -16.35 0.31 8.80
CA ASP A 46 -17.35 -0.59 8.21
C ASP A 46 -17.26 -0.52 6.67
N ILE A 47 -16.26 -1.19 6.10
CA ILE A 47 -16.02 -1.26 4.66
C ILE A 47 -16.44 -2.63 4.16
N ARG A 48 -17.47 -2.66 3.31
CA ARG A 48 -17.94 -3.90 2.71
C ARG A 48 -17.18 -4.29 1.45
N GLY A 49 -17.19 -5.59 1.14
CA GLY A 49 -16.60 -6.14 -0.09
C GLY A 49 -17.28 -5.64 -1.37
N CYS A 50 -16.60 -5.81 -2.50
CA CYS A 50 -17.14 -5.50 -3.83
C CYS A 50 -18.31 -6.44 -4.15
N VAL A 51 -19.42 -5.89 -4.67
CA VAL A 51 -20.62 -6.65 -5.09
C VAL A 51 -20.70 -6.79 -6.62
N ALA A 52 -19.63 -6.51 -7.33
CA ALA A 52 -19.53 -6.65 -8.80
C ALA A 52 -20.66 -5.94 -9.59
N CYS A 53 -21.19 -4.82 -9.09
CA CYS A 53 -22.31 -4.11 -9.74
C CYS A 53 -21.92 -3.39 -11.05
N GLY A 54 -20.63 -3.25 -11.36
CA GLY A 54 -20.13 -2.62 -12.60
C GLY A 54 -20.33 -1.10 -12.69
N SER A 55 -20.91 -0.44 -11.69
CA SER A 55 -21.19 1.00 -11.72
C SER A 55 -19.94 1.86 -11.88
N CYS A 56 -18.84 1.47 -11.24
CA CYS A 56 -17.57 2.20 -11.29
C CYS A 56 -16.97 2.27 -12.70
N ALA A 57 -17.25 1.32 -13.59
CA ALA A 57 -16.81 1.38 -14.98
C ALA A 57 -17.40 2.58 -15.73
N LYS A 58 -18.58 3.07 -15.30
CA LYS A 58 -19.27 4.23 -15.91
C LYS A 58 -18.98 5.53 -15.17
N THR A 59 -18.87 5.47 -13.84
CA THR A 59 -18.81 6.66 -12.97
C THR A 59 -17.41 7.01 -12.47
N GLY A 60 -16.45 6.09 -12.58
CA GLY A 60 -15.12 6.22 -11.99
C GLY A 60 -15.11 6.19 -10.45
N LYS A 61 -16.25 5.83 -9.82
CA LYS A 61 -16.40 5.80 -8.35
C LYS A 61 -17.18 4.58 -7.91
N CYS A 62 -16.87 4.08 -6.70
CA CYS A 62 -17.68 3.03 -6.09
C CYS A 62 -19.06 3.59 -5.67
N VAL A 63 -20.10 2.76 -5.75
CA VAL A 63 -21.47 3.15 -5.34
C VAL A 63 -21.63 3.28 -3.83
N PHE A 64 -20.75 2.65 -3.04
CA PHE A 64 -20.79 2.70 -1.59
C PHE A 64 -20.00 3.89 -1.05
N ASP A 65 -20.61 4.66 -0.17
CA ASP A 65 -20.00 5.80 0.49
C ASP A 65 -19.57 5.43 1.92
N ASP A 66 -18.52 4.61 1.99
CA ASP A 66 -17.95 4.08 3.23
C ASP A 66 -16.47 4.45 3.41
N GLY A 67 -16.05 5.53 2.74
CA GLY A 67 -14.70 6.08 2.83
C GLY A 67 -13.72 5.58 1.76
N VAL A 68 -14.07 4.58 0.93
CA VAL A 68 -13.19 4.11 -0.16
C VAL A 68 -13.00 5.18 -1.23
N ASN A 69 -14.07 5.90 -1.58
CA ASN A 69 -14.00 6.98 -2.56
C ASN A 69 -13.15 8.18 -2.11
N GLU A 70 -13.02 8.40 -0.80
CA GLU A 70 -12.18 9.46 -0.22
C GLU A 70 -10.68 9.17 -0.39
N LEU A 71 -10.31 7.90 -0.52
CA LEU A 71 -8.92 7.47 -0.72
C LEU A 71 -8.44 7.69 -2.16
N ALA A 72 -9.35 7.67 -3.11
CA ALA A 72 -9.02 7.75 -4.54
C ALA A 72 -8.19 9.00 -4.89
N PRO A 73 -8.59 10.23 -4.54
CA PRO A 73 -7.80 11.43 -4.81
C PRO A 73 -6.46 11.43 -4.06
N LYS A 74 -6.42 10.95 -2.81
CA LYS A 74 -5.20 10.84 -2.01
C LYS A 74 -4.20 9.89 -2.67
N PHE A 75 -4.65 8.74 -3.15
CA PHE A 75 -3.82 7.79 -3.88
C PHE A 75 -3.39 8.34 -5.25
N GLN A 76 -4.26 9.07 -5.94
CA GLN A 76 -3.91 9.71 -7.21
C GLN A 76 -2.78 10.72 -7.05
N GLU A 77 -2.78 11.52 -5.99
CA GLU A 77 -1.76 12.53 -5.70
C GLU A 77 -0.44 11.95 -5.17
N ALA A 78 -0.47 10.78 -4.54
CA ALA A 78 0.69 10.14 -3.95
C ALA A 78 1.65 9.58 -5.02
N ASP A 79 2.95 9.67 -4.78
CA ASP A 79 4.01 9.06 -5.57
C ASP A 79 4.29 7.62 -5.09
N GLY A 80 3.92 7.32 -3.86
CA GLY A 80 4.04 6.00 -3.26
C GLY A 80 2.84 5.60 -2.41
N LEU A 81 2.60 4.29 -2.32
CA LEU A 81 1.55 3.68 -1.50
C LEU A 81 2.13 2.60 -0.61
N VAL A 82 1.98 2.76 0.71
CA VAL A 82 2.27 1.71 1.69
C VAL A 82 0.97 1.07 2.15
N ILE A 83 0.88 -0.25 2.08
CA ILE A 83 -0.24 -1.03 2.59
C ILE A 83 0.25 -1.85 3.78
N ALA A 84 -0.26 -1.57 4.97
CA ALA A 84 0.14 -2.25 6.19
C ALA A 84 -1.01 -3.03 6.82
N SER A 85 -0.78 -4.29 7.20
CA SER A 85 -1.80 -5.17 7.78
C SER A 85 -1.27 -6.00 8.94
N PRO A 86 -2.09 -6.21 9.98
CA PRO A 86 -1.90 -7.37 10.83
C PRO A 86 -2.19 -8.64 10.05
N VAL A 87 -1.55 -9.74 10.48
CA VAL A 87 -1.77 -11.07 9.88
C VAL A 87 -2.87 -11.79 10.64
N TYR A 88 -3.95 -12.13 9.95
CA TYR A 88 -5.06 -12.93 10.47
C TYR A 88 -5.24 -14.18 9.59
N TYR A 89 -5.02 -15.37 10.16
CA TYR A 89 -5.11 -16.66 9.43
C TYR A 89 -4.25 -16.69 8.16
N ALA A 90 -3.01 -16.14 8.23
CA ALA A 90 -2.07 -16.04 7.12
C ALA A 90 -2.58 -15.18 5.93
N SER A 91 -3.47 -14.24 6.18
CA SER A 91 -4.01 -13.26 5.23
C SER A 91 -4.06 -11.89 5.88
N ALA A 92 -4.29 -10.85 5.08
CA ALA A 92 -4.46 -9.49 5.56
C ALA A 92 -5.83 -9.31 6.25
N ASN A 93 -5.97 -8.22 7.01
CA ASN A 93 -7.26 -7.83 7.57
C ASN A 93 -8.34 -7.72 6.48
N ALA A 94 -9.48 -8.38 6.67
CA ALA A 94 -10.55 -8.44 5.67
C ALA A 94 -11.11 -7.06 5.28
N THR A 95 -11.20 -6.12 6.23
CA THR A 95 -11.61 -4.73 5.95
C THR A 95 -10.63 -4.03 5.01
N LEU A 96 -9.33 -4.26 5.19
CA LEU A 96 -8.30 -3.73 4.30
C LEU A 96 -8.44 -4.33 2.89
N ILE A 97 -8.61 -5.65 2.77
CA ILE A 97 -8.81 -6.31 1.47
C ILE A 97 -10.05 -5.78 0.77
N ALA A 98 -11.18 -5.67 1.47
CA ALA A 98 -12.41 -5.10 0.92
C ALA A 98 -12.21 -3.65 0.41
N CYS A 99 -11.42 -2.86 1.12
CA CYS A 99 -11.03 -1.52 0.70
C CYS A 99 -10.17 -1.55 -0.56
N LEU A 100 -9.12 -2.36 -0.59
CA LEU A 100 -8.16 -2.45 -1.69
C LEU A 100 -8.82 -2.96 -2.98
N ASP A 101 -9.63 -4.02 -2.91
CA ASP A 101 -10.38 -4.53 -4.05
C ASP A 101 -11.19 -3.43 -4.72
N ARG A 102 -11.87 -2.63 -3.91
CA ARG A 102 -12.71 -1.56 -4.43
C ARG A 102 -11.92 -0.33 -4.86
N LEU A 103 -10.91 0.07 -4.11
CA LEU A 103 -10.05 1.22 -4.44
C LEU A 103 -9.32 0.98 -5.77
N PHE A 104 -8.69 -0.18 -5.94
CA PHE A 104 -7.96 -0.49 -7.17
C PHE A 104 -8.89 -0.72 -8.37
N HIS A 105 -10.06 -1.32 -8.15
CA HIS A 105 -11.02 -1.59 -9.22
C HIS A 105 -11.83 -0.35 -9.67
N SER A 106 -12.17 0.54 -8.74
CA SER A 106 -13.05 1.70 -9.05
C SER A 106 -12.31 2.94 -9.55
N THR A 107 -10.98 2.99 -9.44
CA THR A 107 -10.18 4.15 -9.84
C THR A 107 -9.58 3.97 -11.24
N SER A 108 -9.81 4.95 -12.11
CA SER A 108 -9.36 4.93 -13.51
C SER A 108 -8.02 5.65 -13.75
N PHE A 109 -7.48 6.37 -12.75
CA PHE A 109 -6.19 7.04 -12.93
C PHE A 109 -5.04 6.03 -13.09
N ASP A 110 -4.01 6.46 -13.81
CA ASP A 110 -2.81 5.66 -14.04
C ASP A 110 -2.00 5.48 -12.75
N LYS A 111 -1.80 4.23 -12.36
CA LYS A 111 -1.01 3.84 -11.18
C LYS A 111 0.43 3.45 -11.53
N THR A 112 0.74 3.34 -12.83
CA THR A 112 2.04 2.90 -13.32
C THR A 112 3.15 3.77 -12.76
N MET A 113 4.23 3.11 -12.30
CA MET A 113 5.42 3.74 -11.73
C MET A 113 5.19 4.51 -10.40
N LYS A 114 4.00 4.46 -9.78
CA LYS A 114 3.90 4.77 -8.35
C LYS A 114 4.55 3.64 -7.55
N VAL A 115 5.36 3.97 -6.55
CA VAL A 115 6.10 2.95 -5.78
C VAL A 115 5.20 2.31 -4.73
N GLY A 116 5.07 0.99 -4.77
CA GLY A 116 4.31 0.21 -3.80
C GLY A 116 5.18 -0.41 -2.71
N ALA A 117 4.66 -0.52 -1.48
CA ALA A 117 5.28 -1.31 -0.43
C ALA A 117 4.20 -1.95 0.46
N SER A 118 4.31 -3.25 0.71
CA SER A 118 3.50 -3.94 1.72
C SER A 118 4.29 -4.14 3.00
N VAL A 119 3.60 -4.01 4.15
CA VAL A 119 4.13 -4.21 5.49
C VAL A 119 3.18 -5.12 6.25
N VAL A 120 3.71 -6.14 6.90
CA VAL A 120 2.90 -7.10 7.64
C VAL A 120 3.35 -7.20 9.09
N CYS A 121 2.39 -7.32 10.00
CA CYS A 121 2.66 -7.45 11.42
C CYS A 121 2.02 -8.73 11.95
N ALA A 122 2.80 -9.59 12.58
CA ALA A 122 2.31 -10.83 13.19
C ALA A 122 2.95 -11.08 14.55
N ARG A 123 2.27 -11.89 15.35
CA ARG A 123 2.89 -12.48 16.53
C ARG A 123 4.01 -13.46 16.13
N ARG A 124 3.79 -14.26 15.09
CA ARG A 124 4.71 -15.35 14.70
C ARG A 124 4.65 -15.67 13.21
N GLY A 125 3.68 -16.48 12.75
CA GLY A 125 3.62 -17.04 11.40
C GLY A 125 2.63 -16.33 10.48
N GLY A 126 2.71 -16.64 9.17
CA GLY A 126 1.80 -16.14 8.14
C GLY A 126 2.23 -14.86 7.45
N CYS A 127 3.38 -14.28 7.81
CA CYS A 127 3.84 -13.01 7.23
C CYS A 127 4.07 -13.11 5.73
N SER A 128 4.78 -14.14 5.24
CA SER A 128 5.10 -14.26 3.81
C SER A 128 3.85 -14.40 2.93
N ALA A 129 2.87 -15.22 3.34
CA ALA A 129 1.62 -15.36 2.59
C ALA A 129 0.85 -14.04 2.51
N THR A 130 0.74 -13.30 3.62
CA THR A 130 0.08 -11.99 3.66
C THR A 130 0.86 -10.94 2.86
N PHE A 131 2.18 -10.96 2.92
CA PHE A 131 3.05 -10.09 2.14
C PHE A 131 2.85 -10.30 0.64
N ASP A 132 2.82 -11.56 0.18
CA ASP A 132 2.60 -11.90 -1.22
C ASP A 132 1.19 -11.51 -1.69
N GLU A 133 0.18 -11.70 -0.84
CA GLU A 133 -1.20 -11.28 -1.11
C GLU A 133 -1.27 -9.77 -1.41
N LEU A 134 -0.68 -8.94 -0.56
CA LEU A 134 -0.72 -7.49 -0.69
C LEU A 134 0.09 -6.98 -1.90
N ASN A 135 1.22 -7.60 -2.21
CA ASN A 135 2.05 -7.19 -3.34
C ASN A 135 1.37 -7.40 -4.70
N LYS A 136 0.37 -8.27 -4.81
CA LYS A 136 -0.38 -8.50 -6.05
C LYS A 136 -1.13 -7.25 -6.52
N TYR A 137 -1.61 -6.40 -5.61
CA TYR A 137 -2.26 -5.13 -5.97
C TYR A 137 -1.29 -4.19 -6.72
N PHE A 138 -0.04 -4.16 -6.30
CA PHE A 138 0.99 -3.34 -6.96
C PHE A 138 1.38 -3.91 -8.31
N THR A 139 1.70 -5.19 -8.35
CA THR A 139 2.25 -5.83 -9.55
C THR A 139 1.26 -5.82 -10.72
N ILE A 140 -0.03 -6.09 -10.47
CA ILE A 140 -1.06 -6.02 -11.53
C ILE A 140 -1.31 -4.59 -12.03
N SER A 141 -0.93 -3.59 -11.23
CA SER A 141 -1.13 -2.16 -11.54
C SER A 141 0.09 -1.48 -12.16
N GLY A 142 1.15 -2.23 -12.47
CA GLY A 142 2.40 -1.69 -13.03
C GLY A 142 3.16 -0.80 -12.04
N MET A 143 2.97 -1.03 -10.73
CA MET A 143 3.65 -0.32 -9.66
C MET A 143 4.90 -1.09 -9.25
N PRO A 144 6.11 -0.49 -9.30
CA PRO A 144 7.32 -1.10 -8.75
C PRO A 144 7.15 -1.36 -7.25
N VAL A 145 7.50 -2.58 -6.80
CA VAL A 145 7.46 -2.94 -5.39
C VAL A 145 8.82 -2.65 -4.75
N ALA A 146 8.83 -1.80 -3.73
CA ALA A 146 10.03 -1.54 -2.96
C ALA A 146 10.39 -2.73 -2.08
N SER A 147 11.66 -3.12 -2.09
CA SER A 147 12.23 -4.12 -1.20
C SER A 147 13.02 -3.46 -0.07
N SER A 148 13.18 -4.17 1.03
CA SER A 148 14.11 -3.84 2.11
C SER A 148 15.30 -4.79 2.10
N GLN A 149 15.82 -5.14 3.26
CA GLN A 149 16.86 -6.16 3.44
C GLN A 149 16.33 -7.57 3.69
N TYR A 150 15.01 -7.69 3.95
CA TYR A 150 14.27 -8.93 4.18
C TYR A 150 12.82 -8.75 3.73
N TRP A 151 11.94 -9.73 3.94
CA TRP A 151 10.50 -9.52 3.77
C TRP A 151 9.99 -8.48 4.78
N ASN A 152 9.14 -7.57 4.36
CA ASN A 152 8.72 -6.41 5.15
C ASN A 152 7.77 -6.81 6.29
N SER A 153 8.31 -7.44 7.31
CA SER A 153 7.55 -7.88 8.48
C SER A 153 8.09 -7.28 9.77
N ILE A 154 7.20 -7.11 10.73
CA ILE A 154 7.49 -6.75 12.11
C ILE A 154 6.69 -7.65 13.06
N HIS A 155 7.22 -7.95 14.23
CA HIS A 155 6.62 -8.90 15.14
C HIS A 155 6.23 -8.27 16.47
N GLY A 156 5.06 -8.66 16.98
CA GLY A 156 4.55 -8.25 18.29
C GLY A 156 3.15 -8.82 18.50
N ARG A 157 2.81 -9.15 19.74
CA ARG A 157 1.50 -9.68 20.17
C ARG A 157 0.69 -8.60 20.88
N THR A 158 1.23 -8.09 21.98
CA THR A 158 0.59 -7.04 22.77
C THR A 158 0.98 -5.66 22.23
N PRO A 159 0.17 -4.62 22.47
CA PRO A 159 0.50 -3.27 22.03
C PRO A 159 1.90 -2.83 22.49
N GLY A 160 2.70 -2.30 21.56
CA GLY A 160 4.06 -1.82 21.81
C GLY A 160 5.16 -2.88 21.74
N GLU A 161 4.87 -4.16 21.70
CA GLU A 161 5.93 -5.19 21.58
C GLU A 161 6.77 -5.05 20.31
N ALA A 162 6.20 -4.58 19.22
CA ALA A 162 6.94 -4.34 17.98
C ALA A 162 8.05 -3.29 18.11
N GLU A 163 8.03 -2.44 19.14
CA GLU A 163 9.12 -1.52 19.46
C GLU A 163 10.40 -2.24 19.94
N GLN A 164 10.27 -3.51 20.33
CA GLN A 164 11.38 -4.38 20.74
C GLN A 164 11.91 -5.25 19.58
N ASP A 165 11.20 -5.29 18.45
CA ASP A 165 11.63 -6.02 17.25
C ASP A 165 12.68 -5.18 16.49
N GLY A 166 13.93 -5.24 16.93
CA GLY A 166 15.04 -4.47 16.35
C GLY A 166 15.27 -4.77 14.86
N GLU A 167 15.09 -6.02 14.43
CA GLU A 167 15.22 -6.40 13.02
C GLU A 167 14.05 -5.86 12.18
N GLY A 168 12.82 -5.99 12.70
CA GLY A 168 11.64 -5.44 12.04
C GLY A 168 11.73 -3.93 11.90
N LEU A 169 12.12 -3.19 12.93
CA LEU A 169 12.32 -1.75 12.87
C LEU A 169 13.41 -1.36 11.86
N GLN A 170 14.54 -2.08 11.83
CA GLN A 170 15.60 -1.85 10.83
C GLN A 170 15.07 -2.11 9.41
N THR A 171 14.28 -3.16 9.22
CA THR A 171 13.63 -3.49 7.95
C THR A 171 12.72 -2.34 7.49
N MET A 172 11.92 -1.75 8.38
CA MET A 172 11.05 -0.60 8.07
C MET A 172 11.86 0.64 7.67
N ARG A 173 12.95 0.95 8.36
CA ARG A 173 13.83 2.06 7.99
C ARG A 173 14.48 1.87 6.64
N THR A 174 14.96 0.66 6.36
CA THR A 174 15.57 0.32 5.06
C THR A 174 14.54 0.40 3.95
N LEU A 175 13.32 -0.12 4.17
CA LEU A 175 12.22 -0.03 3.22
C LEU A 175 11.89 1.42 2.86
N ALA A 176 11.76 2.29 3.85
CA ALA A 176 11.43 3.70 3.63
C ALA A 176 12.53 4.44 2.84
N ARG A 177 13.82 4.15 3.11
CA ARG A 177 14.95 4.70 2.35
C ARG A 177 14.93 4.23 0.91
N ASN A 178 14.75 2.92 0.68
CA ASN A 178 14.71 2.33 -0.65
C ASN A 178 13.51 2.86 -1.46
N MET A 179 12.35 2.96 -0.82
CA MET A 179 11.15 3.54 -1.43
C MET A 179 11.37 5.01 -1.82
N THR A 180 11.99 5.81 -0.94
CA THR A 180 12.35 7.20 -1.24
C THR A 180 13.30 7.29 -2.43
N PHE A 181 14.34 6.44 -2.47
CA PHE A 181 15.27 6.40 -3.59
C PHE A 181 14.57 6.05 -4.90
N LEU A 182 13.71 5.05 -4.91
CA LEU A 182 12.94 4.65 -6.10
C LEU A 182 12.03 5.78 -6.59
N MET A 183 11.28 6.42 -5.70
CA MET A 183 10.39 7.54 -6.07
C MET A 183 11.19 8.71 -6.68
N ARG A 184 12.34 9.06 -6.10
CA ARG A 184 13.22 10.10 -6.65
C ARG A 184 13.77 9.72 -8.02
N SER A 185 14.24 8.47 -8.17
CA SER A 185 14.78 7.95 -9.44
C SER A 185 13.72 7.93 -10.54
N ILE A 186 12.49 7.51 -10.21
CA ILE A 186 11.37 7.51 -11.15
C ILE A 186 11.00 8.94 -11.54
N ALA A 187 10.95 9.89 -10.59
CA ALA A 187 10.66 11.29 -10.88
C ALA A 187 11.69 11.89 -11.82
N LEU A 188 13.00 11.67 -11.58
CA LEU A 188 14.08 12.11 -12.46
C LEU A 188 14.02 11.42 -13.82
N GLY A 189 13.81 10.10 -13.85
CA GLY A 189 13.70 9.35 -15.10
C GLY A 189 12.52 9.82 -15.95
N LYS A 190 11.37 10.09 -15.31
CA LYS A 190 10.18 10.62 -15.97
C LYS A 190 10.43 12.01 -16.56
N GLU A 191 11.14 12.88 -15.86
CA GLU A 191 11.48 14.22 -16.33
C GLU A 191 12.42 14.16 -17.53
N GLN A 192 13.41 13.26 -17.51
CA GLN A 192 14.46 13.17 -18.51
C GLN A 192 14.08 12.34 -19.74
N PHE A 193 13.37 11.24 -19.57
CA PHE A 193 13.09 10.24 -20.62
C PHE A 193 11.61 10.01 -20.88
N GLY A 194 10.71 10.55 -20.09
CA GLY A 194 9.30 10.15 -20.06
C GLY A 194 9.08 8.81 -19.32
N LEU A 195 7.84 8.38 -19.24
CA LEU A 195 7.50 7.03 -18.77
C LEU A 195 7.61 6.04 -19.94
N PRO A 196 7.82 4.74 -19.64
CA PRO A 196 7.77 3.69 -20.65
C PRO A 196 6.49 3.77 -21.49
N GLU A 197 6.63 3.54 -22.79
CA GLU A 197 5.48 3.45 -23.69
C GLU A 197 4.55 2.32 -23.26
N LYS A 198 3.25 2.54 -23.37
CA LYS A 198 2.22 1.54 -23.08
C LYS A 198 1.62 1.06 -24.39
N GLU A 199 1.68 -0.24 -24.59
CA GLU A 199 0.91 -0.88 -25.64
C GLU A 199 -0.57 -0.96 -25.25
N ASP A 200 -1.43 -1.04 -26.26
CA ASP A 200 -2.84 -1.35 -26.06
C ASP A 200 -3.01 -2.76 -25.49
N ARG A 201 -3.81 -2.85 -24.43
CA ARG A 201 -3.97 -4.11 -23.71
C ARG A 201 -4.71 -5.14 -24.55
N ILE A 202 -4.06 -6.26 -24.86
CA ILE A 202 -4.70 -7.44 -25.43
C ILE A 202 -5.28 -8.28 -24.29
N ALA A 203 -6.60 -8.44 -24.27
CA ALA A 203 -7.28 -9.27 -23.29
C ALA A 203 -7.50 -10.69 -23.83
N THR A 204 -7.04 -11.69 -23.10
CA THR A 204 -7.32 -13.10 -23.41
C THR A 204 -8.60 -13.53 -22.72
N HIS A 205 -9.52 -14.10 -23.51
CA HIS A 205 -10.76 -14.68 -23.02
C HIS A 205 -10.81 -16.15 -23.44
N PHE A 206 -10.87 -17.06 -22.48
CA PHE A 206 -10.79 -18.52 -22.73
C PHE A 206 -12.13 -19.17 -23.06
N ILE A 207 -13.25 -18.48 -22.89
CA ILE A 207 -14.59 -18.93 -23.26
C ILE A 207 -14.92 -18.36 -24.64
N ARG A 208 -15.13 -19.21 -25.62
CA ARG A 208 -15.42 -18.85 -27.00
C ARG A 208 -16.81 -19.32 -27.37
#